data_76e995f85e2bba15418e33d27fdb5674
#
_entry.id   76e995f85e2bba15418e33d27fdb5674
#
_cell.length_a   1.000
_cell.length_b   1.000
_cell.length_c   1.000
_cell.angle_alpha   90.00
_cell.angle_beta   90.00
_cell.angle_gamma   90.00
#
_symmetry.space_group_name_H-M   'P 1'
#
loop_
_entity.id
_entity.type
_entity.pdbx_description
1 polymer ?
#
loop_
_entity_poly.entity_id
_entity_poly.type
_entity_poly.pdbx_seq_one_letter_code
_entity_poly.pdbx_strand_id
1 'polypeptide(L)' 'MDTKEEYETKGFDTTIVYEFNEYPDVRSGRCDNCDYTLFKSSVKDGKFLRECRRCGMKKNI' A
#
# COMPACT_ATOMS: atom_id res chain seq x y z
N MET A 1 19.03 16.82 -0.45
CA MET A 1 18.53 16.42 -0.79
C MET A 1 17.69 15.87 -0.78
N ASP A 2 17.17 16.04 -0.85
CA ASP A 2 16.36 15.46 -0.86
C ASP A 2 15.95 14.96 -1.68
N THR A 3 16.00 14.43 -1.62
CA THR A 3 15.55 13.79 -2.62
C THR A 3 14.18 13.32 -2.53
N LYS A 4 13.36 13.81 -3.27
CA LYS A 4 12.08 13.38 -3.38
C LYS A 4 12.03 12.36 -4.41
N GLU A 5 11.67 11.15 -4.08
CA GLU A 5 11.46 10.13 -5.04
C GLU A 5 10.27 10.48 -5.89
N GLU A 6 10.43 10.41 -7.18
CA GLU A 6 9.30 10.59 -8.08
C GLU A 6 8.76 9.26 -8.50
N TYR A 7 7.46 9.09 -8.43
CA TYR A 7 6.83 7.84 -8.80
C TYR A 7 5.39 8.12 -9.24
N GLU A 8 4.87 7.24 -10.05
CA GLU A 8 3.50 7.37 -10.52
C GLU A 8 2.56 6.67 -9.58
N THR A 9 1.39 7.23 -9.38
CA THR A 9 0.36 6.61 -8.57
C THR A 9 -0.89 6.45 -9.41
N LYS A 10 -1.74 5.51 -8.99
CA LYS A 10 -2.98 5.22 -9.70
C LYS A 10 -4.15 6.01 -9.15
N GLY A 11 -3.91 6.86 -8.17
CA GLY A 11 -4.98 7.67 -7.60
C GLY A 11 -5.69 7.02 -6.44
N PHE A 12 -5.12 6.00 -5.85
CA PHE A 12 -5.72 5.40 -4.65
C PHE A 12 -5.65 6.37 -3.48
N ASP A 13 -6.69 6.31 -2.65
CA ASP A 13 -6.76 7.17 -1.48
C ASP A 13 -5.91 6.56 -0.37
N THR A 14 -4.86 7.26 0.03
CA THR A 14 -3.95 6.75 1.07
C THR A 14 -4.42 7.07 2.47
N THR A 15 -5.57 7.74 2.61
CA THR A 15 -6.13 8.05 3.92
C THR A 15 -7.13 7.01 4.40
N ILE A 16 -7.50 6.05 3.56
CA ILE A 16 -8.43 5.00 3.94
C ILE A 16 -7.73 3.65 3.80
N VAL A 17 -8.36 2.62 4.35
CA VAL A 17 -7.82 1.27 4.30
C VAL A 17 -8.67 0.46 3.34
N TYR A 18 -8.02 -0.18 2.38
CA TYR A 18 -8.71 -1.02 1.41
C TYR A 18 -8.73 -2.46 1.89
N GLU A 19 -9.67 -3.24 1.37
CA GLU A 19 -9.77 -4.66 1.70
C GLU A 19 -9.13 -5.46 0.59
N PHE A 20 -8.26 -6.39 0.96
CA PHE A 20 -7.59 -7.21 -0.03
C PHE A 20 -8.58 -8.03 -0.85
N ASN A 21 -9.68 -8.45 -0.23
CA ASN A 21 -10.70 -9.22 -0.93
C ASN A 21 -11.33 -8.43 -2.07
N GLU A 22 -11.42 -7.12 -1.91
CA GLU A 22 -12.02 -6.27 -2.93
C GLU A 22 -10.98 -5.72 -3.88
N TYR A 23 -9.77 -5.52 -3.37
CA TYR A 23 -8.68 -4.95 -4.15
C TYR A 23 -7.44 -5.83 -4.04
N PRO A 24 -7.49 -7.02 -4.65
CA PRO A 24 -6.30 -7.88 -4.61
C PRO A 24 -5.16 -7.25 -5.38
N ASP A 25 -3.96 -7.67 -5.08
CA ASP A 25 -2.79 -7.11 -5.73
C ASP A 25 -2.84 -7.36 -7.22
N VAL A 26 -2.77 -6.29 -8.00
CA VAL A 26 -2.68 -6.40 -9.44
C VAL A 26 -1.40 -7.12 -9.81
N ARG A 27 -0.31 -6.74 -9.13
CA ARG A 27 0.95 -7.44 -9.26
C ARG A 27 1.31 -7.98 -7.89
N SER A 28 1.53 -9.27 -7.82
CA SER A 28 1.82 -9.92 -6.57
C SER A 28 3.05 -9.30 -5.90
N GLY A 29 2.89 -8.91 -4.63
CA GLY A 29 3.99 -8.35 -3.87
C GLY A 29 4.29 -6.91 -4.16
N ARG A 30 3.44 -6.20 -4.93
CA ARG A 30 3.66 -4.81 -5.26
C ARG A 30 2.47 -3.97 -4.90
N CYS A 31 2.74 -2.72 -4.58
CA CYS A 31 1.68 -1.75 -4.26
C CYS A 31 0.85 -1.47 -5.50
N ASP A 32 -0.46 -1.47 -5.35
CA ASP A 32 -1.35 -1.20 -6.48
C ASP A 32 -1.28 0.26 -6.91
N ASN A 33 -0.90 1.14 -5.99
CA ASN A 33 -0.91 2.57 -6.26
C ASN A 33 0.39 3.05 -6.88
N CYS A 34 1.54 2.67 -6.32
CA CYS A 34 2.83 3.18 -6.79
C CYS A 34 3.80 2.08 -7.21
N ASP A 35 3.37 0.82 -7.16
CA ASP A 35 4.17 -0.33 -7.61
C ASP A 35 5.44 -0.55 -6.78
N TYR A 36 5.43 -0.09 -5.54
CA TYR A 36 6.56 -0.27 -4.66
C TYR A 36 6.56 -1.69 -4.10
N THR A 37 7.74 -2.20 -3.75
CA THR A 37 7.86 -3.59 -3.30
C THR A 37 8.03 -3.73 -1.80
N LEU A 38 8.23 -2.65 -1.08
CA LEU A 38 8.45 -2.70 0.36
C LEU A 38 7.22 -2.20 1.09
N PHE A 39 6.83 -2.94 2.12
CA PHE A 39 5.64 -2.63 2.89
C PHE A 39 5.96 -2.68 4.37
N LYS A 40 5.17 -1.95 5.14
CA LYS A 40 5.19 -2.01 6.58
C LYS A 40 3.92 -2.70 7.01
N SER A 41 4.03 -3.74 7.82
CA SER A 41 2.86 -4.47 8.24
C SER A 41 2.69 -4.39 9.73
N SER A 42 1.43 -4.48 10.16
CA SER A 42 1.10 -4.50 11.56
C SER A 42 -0.16 -5.32 11.77
N VAL A 43 -0.35 -5.80 12.99
CA VAL A 43 -1.53 -6.56 13.33
C VAL A 43 -2.30 -5.78 14.39
N LYS A 44 -3.59 -5.59 14.13
CA LYS A 44 -4.44 -4.87 15.03
C LYS A 44 -5.81 -5.52 15.03
N ASP A 45 -6.31 -5.86 16.22
CA ASP A 45 -7.63 -6.45 16.37
C ASP A 45 -7.81 -7.70 15.51
N GLY A 46 -6.75 -8.50 15.41
CA GLY A 46 -6.81 -9.73 14.64
C GLY A 46 -6.75 -9.53 13.14
N LYS A 47 -6.52 -8.30 12.70
CA LYS A 47 -6.41 -8.01 11.27
C LYS A 47 -5.00 -7.63 10.92
N PHE A 48 -4.60 -8.07 9.74
CA PHE A 48 -3.26 -7.85 9.26
C PHE A 48 -3.27 -6.66 8.30
N LEU A 49 -2.66 -5.56 8.70
CA LEU A 49 -2.64 -4.34 7.90
C LEU A 49 -1.30 -4.21 7.20
N ARG A 50 -1.35 -3.97 5.91
CA ARG A 50 -0.15 -3.76 5.12
C ARG A 50 -0.17 -2.34 4.56
N GLU A 51 0.93 -1.62 4.76
CA GLU A 51 1.03 -0.23 4.34
C GLU A 51 2.24 -0.07 3.43
N CYS A 52 2.03 0.55 2.29
CA CYS A 52 3.14 0.83 1.39
C CYS A 52 4.09 1.83 2.03
N ARG A 53 5.37 1.55 1.95
CA ARG A 53 6.37 2.40 2.58
C ARG A 53 6.71 3.63 1.75
N ARG A 54 6.09 3.78 0.60
CA ARG A 54 6.37 4.92 -0.27
C ARG A 54 5.15 5.84 -0.39
N CYS A 55 4.02 5.33 -0.86
CA CYS A 55 2.85 6.17 -1.05
C CYS A 55 1.91 6.15 0.15
N GLY A 56 2.02 5.15 1.00
CA GLY A 56 1.20 5.09 2.19
C GLY A 56 -0.14 4.38 2.02
N MET A 57 -0.36 3.74 0.87
CA MET A 57 -1.60 3.01 0.66
C MET A 57 -1.70 1.85 1.65
N LYS A 58 -2.83 1.74 2.32
CA LYS A 58 -3.06 0.72 3.32
C LYS A 58 -4.05 -0.31 2.83
N LYS A 59 -3.85 -1.54 3.23
CA LYS A 59 -4.70 -2.62 2.80
C LYS A 59 -4.77 -3.68 3.90
N ASN A 60 -5.99 -4.11 4.23
CA ASN A 60 -6.21 -5.23 5.15
C ASN A 60 -6.07 -6.52 4.38
N ILE A 61 -5.21 -7.39 4.87
CA ILE A 61 -4.98 -8.68 4.23
C ILE A 61 -5.83 -9.75 4.89
#